data_d8b3a23da329f4a5d6bf0d3dfce7ecfd
#
_entry.id   d8b3a23da329f4a5d6bf0d3dfce7ecfd
#
_cell.length_a   1.000
_cell.length_b   1.000
_cell.length_c   1.000
_cell.angle_alpha   90.00
_cell.angle_beta   90.00
_cell.angle_gamma   90.00
#
_symmetry.space_group_name_H-M   'P 1'
#
loop_
_entity.id
_entity.type
_entity.pdbx_description
1 polymer ?
#
loop_
_entity_poly.entity_id
_entity_poly.type
_entity_poly.pdbx_seq_one_letter_code
_entity_poly.pdbx_strand_id
1 'polypeptide(L)'
;MSETKFTTPRLQQWRVKDHTETFLTTLDTIEQHGWQVLMIKGEPSSRFAYTIGAYDTLGIPELIVVGLVEQTAHRALNYAIQAMREGKNLTVGRHRDIVGEVEVEFRPVDPKWKQHVMCRAHWYYNESKFPALQLIYPDLEGRFQDEEGFAEYFRQPLLSPGIEDGHREKDFWALNDPASALFKWKFPDPPHTRVFLSKTVHEKEEAVTYVSHDTSDGSWQFLGDKMADGGGPIISCFHHPIDDDRSLEELHDLPIGWYAERGAPGEPWKRYELPPEDER
;
A
#
# COMPACT_ATOMS: atom_id res chain seq x y z
N MET A 1 2.82 -34.52 -4.53
CA MET A 1 1.47 -34.14 -4.08
C MET A 1 1.16 -32.84 -4.83
N SER A 2 0.11 -32.82 -5.65
CA SER A 2 -0.31 -31.60 -6.35
C SER A 2 -0.77 -30.59 -5.30
N GLU A 3 -0.07 -29.47 -5.13
CA GLU A 3 -0.55 -28.37 -4.30
C GLU A 3 -1.87 -27.86 -4.87
N THR A 4 -2.92 -27.90 -4.06
CA THR A 4 -4.25 -27.45 -4.47
C THR A 4 -4.19 -25.93 -4.56
N LYS A 5 -4.27 -25.39 -5.76
CA LYS A 5 -4.30 -23.95 -6.00
C LYS A 5 -5.62 -23.35 -5.51
N PHE A 6 -5.55 -22.17 -4.94
CA PHE A 6 -6.73 -21.40 -4.57
C PHE A 6 -7.40 -20.84 -5.84
N THR A 7 -8.72 -20.95 -5.90
CA THR A 7 -9.51 -20.42 -7.02
C THR A 7 -10.75 -19.76 -6.46
N THR A 8 -10.90 -18.46 -6.72
CA THR A 8 -12.08 -17.69 -6.33
C THR A 8 -12.66 -16.96 -7.55
N PRO A 9 -13.94 -16.57 -7.54
CA PRO A 9 -14.51 -15.76 -8.61
C PRO A 9 -13.75 -14.45 -8.84
N ARG A 10 -13.19 -13.86 -7.77
CA ARG A 10 -12.40 -12.64 -7.85
C ARG A 10 -11.07 -12.87 -8.56
N LEU A 11 -10.32 -13.91 -8.19
CA LEU A 11 -9.09 -14.28 -8.90
C LEU A 11 -9.35 -14.52 -10.39
N GLN A 12 -10.42 -15.25 -10.73
CA GLN A 12 -10.79 -15.49 -12.12
C GLN A 12 -11.11 -14.19 -12.86
N GLN A 13 -11.85 -13.26 -12.23
CA GLN A 13 -12.16 -11.96 -12.80
C GLN A 13 -10.90 -11.13 -13.10
N TRP A 14 -9.90 -11.18 -12.21
CA TRP A 14 -8.65 -10.47 -12.42
C TRP A 14 -7.78 -11.12 -13.51
N ARG A 15 -7.77 -12.45 -13.63
CA ARG A 15 -6.98 -13.18 -14.63
C ARG A 15 -7.33 -12.90 -16.08
N VAL A 16 -8.53 -12.42 -16.36
CA VAL A 16 -8.96 -12.10 -17.74
C VAL A 16 -8.62 -10.68 -18.15
N LYS A 17 -8.00 -9.87 -17.28
CA LYS A 17 -7.58 -8.50 -17.55
C LYS A 17 -6.09 -8.43 -17.80
N ASP A 18 -5.66 -7.48 -18.62
CA ASP A 18 -4.25 -7.16 -18.75
C ASP A 18 -3.72 -6.52 -17.46
N HIS A 19 -2.56 -6.98 -17.02
CA HIS A 19 -1.94 -6.53 -15.79
C HIS A 19 -0.42 -6.40 -15.93
N THR A 20 0.17 -5.52 -15.12
CA THR A 20 1.62 -5.44 -14.97
C THR A 20 2.15 -6.72 -14.32
N GLU A 21 3.44 -7.02 -14.55
CA GLU A 21 4.14 -8.18 -13.98
C GLU A 21 4.01 -8.25 -12.46
N THR A 22 4.19 -7.11 -11.78
CA THR A 22 4.06 -7.01 -10.32
C THR A 22 2.67 -7.41 -9.83
N PHE A 23 1.63 -7.11 -10.63
CA PHE A 23 0.28 -7.49 -10.29
C PHE A 23 0.02 -8.96 -10.56
N LEU A 24 0.53 -9.49 -11.65
CA LEU A 24 0.47 -10.93 -11.96
C LEU A 24 1.16 -11.73 -10.86
N THR A 25 2.32 -11.28 -10.36
CA THR A 25 3.00 -11.90 -9.21
C THR A 25 2.12 -11.92 -7.96
N THR A 26 1.34 -10.86 -7.71
CA THR A 26 0.36 -10.85 -6.61
C THR A 26 -0.72 -11.91 -6.80
N LEU A 27 -1.31 -11.99 -8.00
CA LEU A 27 -2.33 -13.00 -8.31
C LEU A 27 -1.77 -14.43 -8.22
N ASP A 28 -0.55 -14.66 -8.72
CA ASP A 28 0.13 -15.95 -8.65
C ASP A 28 0.36 -16.38 -7.20
N THR A 29 0.81 -15.46 -6.36
CA THR A 29 1.06 -15.73 -4.93
C THR A 29 -0.25 -16.06 -4.20
N ILE A 30 -1.32 -15.31 -4.46
CA ILE A 30 -2.63 -15.58 -3.86
C ILE A 30 -3.17 -16.94 -4.35
N GLU A 31 -3.06 -17.23 -5.64
CA GLU A 31 -3.49 -18.50 -6.20
C GLU A 31 -2.72 -19.70 -5.61
N GLN A 32 -1.43 -19.54 -5.38
CA GLN A 32 -0.57 -20.59 -4.85
C GLN A 32 -0.71 -20.78 -3.34
N HIS A 33 -0.76 -19.68 -2.57
CA HIS A 33 -0.67 -19.72 -1.11
C HIS A 33 -1.96 -19.30 -0.38
N GLY A 34 -2.90 -18.66 -1.09
CA GLY A 34 -4.14 -18.11 -0.53
C GLY A 34 -4.05 -16.64 -0.15
N TRP A 35 -2.85 -16.12 0.08
CA TRP A 35 -2.59 -14.70 0.37
C TRP A 35 -1.18 -14.30 -0.02
N GLN A 36 -0.96 -13.01 -0.15
CA GLN A 36 0.37 -12.39 -0.25
C GLN A 36 0.59 -11.45 0.92
N VAL A 37 1.79 -11.40 1.47
CA VAL A 37 2.24 -10.33 2.37
C VAL A 37 2.98 -9.29 1.54
N LEU A 38 2.50 -8.05 1.56
CA LEU A 38 3.11 -6.92 0.88
C LEU A 38 3.84 -6.06 1.90
N MET A 39 5.09 -5.69 1.56
CA MET A 39 5.97 -4.91 2.42
C MET A 39 6.11 -3.50 1.87
N ILE A 40 5.88 -2.50 2.70
CA ILE A 40 6.15 -1.10 2.38
C ILE A 40 7.37 -0.68 3.21
N LYS A 41 8.45 -0.36 2.50
CA LYS A 41 9.72 0.06 3.11
C LYS A 41 9.63 1.51 3.56
N GLY A 42 10.36 1.85 4.61
CA GLY A 42 10.41 3.18 5.17
C GLY A 42 11.16 3.21 6.49
N GLU A 43 11.16 4.38 7.12
CA GLU A 43 11.65 4.55 8.47
C GLU A 43 10.82 3.72 9.48
N PRO A 44 11.34 3.44 10.68
CA PRO A 44 10.61 2.63 11.67
C PRO A 44 9.19 3.10 11.97
N SER A 45 8.94 4.41 11.90
CA SER A 45 7.62 5.00 12.13
C SER A 45 6.67 4.92 10.93
N SER A 46 7.18 4.68 9.72
CA SER A 46 6.39 4.72 8.47
C SER A 46 6.34 3.40 7.70
N ARG A 47 7.23 2.44 8.01
CA ARG A 47 7.21 1.13 7.36
C ARG A 47 6.07 0.27 7.89
N PHE A 48 5.46 -0.51 7.01
CA PHE A 48 4.40 -1.43 7.38
C PHE A 48 4.32 -2.61 6.41
N ALA A 49 3.60 -3.64 6.83
CA ALA A 49 3.28 -4.79 5.99
C ALA A 49 1.82 -5.15 6.12
N TYR A 50 1.21 -5.66 5.05
CA TYR A 50 -0.17 -6.12 5.09
C TYR A 50 -0.41 -7.30 4.16
N THR A 51 -1.48 -8.04 4.43
CA THR A 51 -1.90 -9.18 3.62
C THR A 51 -2.88 -8.77 2.53
N ILE A 52 -2.91 -9.54 1.44
CA ILE A 52 -3.88 -9.43 0.34
C ILE A 52 -4.32 -10.83 -0.04
N GLY A 53 -5.62 -11.03 -0.15
CA GLY A 53 -6.21 -12.27 -0.62
C GLY A 53 -6.75 -13.18 0.48
N ALA A 54 -6.32 -13.02 1.73
CA ALA A 54 -6.76 -13.87 2.85
C ALA A 54 -8.28 -13.84 3.06
N TYR A 55 -8.90 -12.68 2.88
CA TYR A 55 -10.36 -12.58 2.99
C TYR A 55 -11.08 -13.27 1.83
N ASP A 56 -10.55 -13.17 0.61
CA ASP A 56 -11.15 -13.78 -0.57
C ASP A 56 -11.05 -15.32 -0.59
N THR A 57 -9.91 -15.84 -0.13
CA THR A 57 -9.59 -17.28 -0.22
C THR A 57 -9.97 -18.09 1.02
N LEU A 58 -9.88 -17.47 2.19
CA LEU A 58 -10.03 -18.13 3.49
C LEU A 58 -11.18 -17.56 4.34
N GLY A 59 -11.78 -16.43 3.93
CA GLY A 59 -12.77 -15.71 4.74
C GLY A 59 -12.20 -15.04 5.99
N ILE A 60 -10.88 -14.89 6.07
CA ILE A 60 -10.12 -14.33 7.20
C ILE A 60 -9.88 -12.84 6.96
N PRO A 61 -10.03 -11.96 7.96
CA PRO A 61 -9.69 -10.54 7.79
C PRO A 61 -8.27 -10.35 7.26
N GLU A 62 -8.07 -9.35 6.40
CA GLU A 62 -6.73 -8.91 6.05
C GLU A 62 -6.02 -8.36 7.28
N LEU A 63 -4.72 -8.54 7.35
CA LEU A 63 -3.90 -8.10 8.48
C LEU A 63 -2.94 -7.01 8.05
N ILE A 64 -2.66 -6.07 8.96
CA ILE A 64 -1.60 -5.08 8.82
C ILE A 64 -0.79 -4.99 10.10
N VAL A 65 0.51 -4.76 9.97
CA VAL A 65 1.42 -4.46 11.08
C VAL A 65 2.31 -3.28 10.71
N VAL A 66 2.53 -2.36 11.65
CA VAL A 66 3.32 -1.14 11.45
C VAL A 66 4.59 -1.19 12.30
N GLY A 67 5.71 -0.69 11.77
CA GLY A 67 6.95 -0.49 12.52
C GLY A 67 7.93 -1.66 12.55
N LEU A 68 7.49 -2.89 12.34
CA LEU A 68 8.37 -4.06 12.37
C LEU A 68 9.33 -4.10 11.16
N VAL A 69 10.52 -4.63 11.38
CA VAL A 69 11.45 -4.94 10.28
C VAL A 69 10.86 -6.01 9.36
N GLU A 70 11.26 -5.96 8.09
CA GLU A 70 10.66 -6.74 7.00
C GLU A 70 10.46 -8.23 7.33
N GLN A 71 11.53 -8.91 7.75
CA GLN A 71 11.45 -10.35 8.06
C GLN A 71 10.51 -10.66 9.22
N THR A 72 10.50 -9.82 10.25
CA THR A 72 9.65 -10.00 11.43
C THR A 72 8.18 -9.74 11.07
N ALA A 73 7.90 -8.66 10.34
CA ALA A 73 6.56 -8.34 9.86
C ALA A 73 5.98 -9.46 8.98
N HIS A 74 6.76 -9.93 8.01
CA HIS A 74 6.37 -11.03 7.14
C HIS A 74 6.04 -12.31 7.92
N ARG A 75 6.89 -12.69 8.88
CA ARG A 75 6.67 -13.88 9.73
C ARG A 75 5.44 -13.71 10.61
N ALA A 76 5.28 -12.57 11.28
CA ALA A 76 4.17 -12.30 12.18
C ALA A 76 2.82 -12.41 11.47
N LEU A 77 2.69 -11.79 10.28
CA LEU A 77 1.46 -11.84 9.50
C LEU A 77 1.18 -13.26 9.00
N ASN A 78 2.19 -13.98 8.51
CA ASN A 78 2.00 -15.36 8.06
C ASN A 78 1.61 -16.31 9.20
N TYR A 79 2.22 -16.17 10.38
CA TYR A 79 1.83 -16.98 11.55
C TYR A 79 0.39 -16.69 11.97
N ALA A 80 -0.01 -15.41 11.99
CA ALA A 80 -1.38 -15.05 12.34
C ALA A 80 -2.40 -15.60 11.35
N ILE A 81 -2.18 -15.47 10.03
CA ILE A 81 -3.05 -16.05 9.00
C ILE A 81 -3.08 -17.57 9.13
N GLN A 82 -1.94 -18.22 9.32
CA GLN A 82 -1.88 -19.67 9.45
C GLN A 82 -2.63 -20.18 10.70
N ALA A 83 -2.50 -19.48 11.82
CA ALA A 83 -3.24 -19.79 13.04
C ALA A 83 -4.76 -19.70 12.84
N MET A 84 -5.23 -18.65 12.13
CA MET A 84 -6.65 -18.54 11.77
C MET A 84 -7.10 -19.65 10.81
N ARG A 85 -6.27 -19.99 9.83
CA ARG A 85 -6.52 -21.09 8.90
C ARG A 85 -6.64 -22.44 9.61
N GLU A 86 -5.89 -22.64 10.70
CA GLU A 86 -5.96 -23.81 11.58
C GLU A 86 -7.14 -23.80 12.56
N GLY A 87 -7.99 -22.79 12.47
CA GLY A 87 -9.24 -22.66 13.23
C GLY A 87 -9.13 -21.85 14.53
N LYS A 88 -8.01 -21.16 14.78
CA LYS A 88 -7.95 -20.20 15.89
C LYS A 88 -8.83 -19.00 15.56
N ASN A 89 -9.76 -18.70 16.44
CA ASN A 89 -10.66 -17.56 16.28
C ASN A 89 -9.97 -16.29 16.83
N LEU A 90 -9.33 -15.53 15.94
CA LEU A 90 -8.72 -14.26 16.29
C LEU A 90 -9.75 -13.15 16.17
N THR A 91 -10.27 -12.75 17.31
CA THR A 91 -11.14 -11.58 17.46
C THR A 91 -10.31 -10.36 17.87
N VAL A 92 -10.95 -9.19 17.93
CA VAL A 92 -10.38 -7.98 18.53
C VAL A 92 -9.97 -8.27 19.98
N GLY A 93 -8.77 -7.84 20.37
CA GLY A 93 -8.20 -8.05 21.70
C GLY A 93 -6.86 -8.79 21.69
N ARG A 94 -6.38 -9.16 22.87
CA ARG A 94 -5.08 -9.80 23.07
C ARG A 94 -5.17 -11.32 22.92
N HIS A 95 -4.14 -11.88 22.28
CA HIS A 95 -4.04 -13.32 22.00
C HIS A 95 -2.62 -13.82 22.22
N ARG A 96 -2.51 -15.00 22.82
CA ARG A 96 -1.25 -15.74 22.99
C ARG A 96 -1.17 -16.89 21.99
N ASP A 97 0.02 -17.40 21.76
CA ASP A 97 0.29 -18.59 20.92
C ASP A 97 -0.13 -18.41 19.45
N ILE A 98 -0.09 -17.16 18.95
CA ILE A 98 -0.39 -16.80 17.56
C ILE A 98 0.90 -16.50 16.81
N VAL A 99 1.75 -15.65 17.38
CA VAL A 99 3.05 -15.27 16.84
C VAL A 99 4.14 -15.78 17.78
N GLY A 100 4.35 -17.10 17.75
CA GLY A 100 5.20 -17.76 18.73
C GLY A 100 4.63 -17.64 20.16
N GLU A 101 5.50 -17.43 21.14
CA GLU A 101 5.10 -17.27 22.55
C GLU A 101 4.73 -15.81 22.91
N VAL A 102 4.85 -14.89 21.95
CA VAL A 102 4.56 -13.46 22.17
C VAL A 102 3.07 -13.22 22.20
N GLU A 103 2.58 -12.53 23.22
CA GLU A 103 1.21 -12.02 23.24
C GLU A 103 1.09 -10.86 22.22
N VAL A 104 0.08 -10.90 21.36
CA VAL A 104 -0.21 -9.85 20.39
C VAL A 104 -1.65 -9.37 20.55
N GLU A 105 -1.93 -8.14 20.13
CA GLU A 105 -3.27 -7.60 20.17
C GLU A 105 -3.78 -7.36 18.74
N PHE A 106 -5.04 -7.66 18.47
CA PHE A 106 -5.69 -7.32 17.22
C PHE A 106 -6.71 -6.21 17.43
N ARG A 107 -6.62 -5.17 16.58
CA ARG A 107 -7.56 -4.04 16.58
C ARG A 107 -8.15 -3.85 15.18
N PRO A 108 -9.42 -3.42 15.07
CA PRO A 108 -10.01 -3.14 13.76
C PRO A 108 -9.30 -1.96 13.10
N VAL A 109 -9.13 -2.04 11.78
CA VAL A 109 -8.60 -0.92 10.98
C VAL A 109 -9.75 -0.03 10.52
N ASP A 110 -9.63 1.27 10.77
CA ASP A 110 -10.59 2.26 10.27
C ASP A 110 -10.65 2.23 8.73
N PRO A 111 -11.83 2.26 8.11
CA PRO A 111 -11.98 2.28 6.66
C PRO A 111 -11.13 3.34 5.95
N LYS A 112 -10.99 4.54 6.55
CA LYS A 112 -10.15 5.61 5.98
C LYS A 112 -8.69 5.16 5.79
N TRP A 113 -8.13 4.44 6.76
CA TRP A 113 -6.75 3.97 6.69
C TRP A 113 -6.55 2.82 5.71
N LYS A 114 -7.55 1.98 5.51
CA LYS A 114 -7.46 0.92 4.48
C LYS A 114 -7.21 1.49 3.09
N GLN A 115 -7.84 2.62 2.77
CA GLN A 115 -7.66 3.29 1.48
C GLN A 115 -6.24 3.84 1.32
N HIS A 116 -5.63 4.35 2.40
CA HIS A 116 -4.29 4.96 2.36
C HIS A 116 -3.16 3.95 2.46
N VAL A 117 -3.23 3.03 3.43
CA VAL A 117 -2.09 2.15 3.72
C VAL A 117 -2.21 0.76 3.11
N MET A 118 -3.42 0.31 2.73
CA MET A 118 -3.65 -1.00 2.11
C MET A 118 -4.09 -0.86 0.64
N CYS A 119 -3.47 0.06 -0.11
CA CYS A 119 -3.89 0.45 -1.45
C CYS A 119 -4.05 -0.73 -2.42
N ARG A 120 -3.10 -1.68 -2.42
CA ARG A 120 -3.18 -2.85 -3.31
C ARG A 120 -4.27 -3.82 -2.89
N ALA A 121 -4.54 -3.99 -1.59
CA ALA A 121 -5.69 -4.75 -1.12
C ALA A 121 -7.00 -4.04 -1.50
N HIS A 122 -7.07 -2.72 -1.30
CA HIS A 122 -8.21 -1.92 -1.69
C HIS A 122 -8.53 -2.09 -3.19
N TRP A 123 -7.50 -2.04 -4.03
CA TRP A 123 -7.64 -2.34 -5.45
C TRP A 123 -8.05 -3.78 -5.73
N TYR A 124 -7.40 -4.80 -5.11
CA TYR A 124 -7.75 -6.21 -5.30
C TYR A 124 -9.22 -6.47 -4.98
N TYR A 125 -9.75 -5.86 -3.93
CA TYR A 125 -11.15 -5.97 -3.54
C TYR A 125 -12.09 -5.07 -4.35
N ASN A 126 -11.58 -4.33 -5.34
CA ASN A 126 -12.34 -3.42 -6.21
C ASN A 126 -13.19 -2.45 -5.38
N GLU A 127 -12.54 -1.76 -4.43
CA GLU A 127 -13.16 -0.81 -3.49
C GLU A 127 -14.26 -1.42 -2.60
N SER A 128 -14.50 -2.73 -2.72
CA SER A 128 -15.46 -3.42 -1.87
C SER A 128 -14.98 -3.42 -0.41
N LYS A 129 -15.92 -3.41 0.51
CA LYS A 129 -15.63 -3.48 1.93
C LYS A 129 -15.03 -4.85 2.27
N PHE A 130 -13.78 -4.87 2.72
CA PHE A 130 -13.13 -6.04 3.29
C PHE A 130 -12.79 -5.77 4.76
N PRO A 131 -12.89 -6.77 5.64
CA PRO A 131 -12.45 -6.63 7.02
C PRO A 131 -10.93 -6.58 7.10
N ALA A 132 -10.39 -5.76 7.99
CA ALA A 132 -8.96 -5.72 8.26
C ALA A 132 -8.70 -5.51 9.76
N LEU A 133 -7.65 -6.16 10.27
CA LEU A 133 -7.18 -6.05 11.63
C LEU A 133 -5.71 -5.61 11.64
N GLN A 134 -5.38 -4.68 12.52
CA GLN A 134 -4.01 -4.34 12.83
C GLN A 134 -3.50 -5.29 13.91
N LEU A 135 -2.33 -5.89 13.66
CA LEU A 135 -1.57 -6.63 14.65
C LEU A 135 -0.68 -5.64 15.42
N ILE A 136 -0.91 -5.54 16.72
CA ILE A 136 -0.12 -4.75 17.67
C ILE A 136 0.78 -5.70 18.45
N TYR A 137 2.05 -5.35 18.53
CA TYR A 137 3.05 -6.11 19.30
C TYR A 137 3.48 -5.34 20.56
N PRO A 138 3.85 -6.04 21.65
CA PRO A 138 4.33 -5.43 22.87
C PRO A 138 5.80 -4.97 22.76
N ASP A 139 6.31 -4.32 23.80
CA ASP A 139 7.73 -4.10 24.00
C ASP A 139 8.47 -5.42 24.37
N LEU A 140 9.78 -5.34 24.59
CA LEU A 140 10.60 -6.51 24.93
C LEU A 140 10.24 -7.16 26.27
N GLU A 141 9.51 -6.46 27.14
CA GLU A 141 9.06 -6.95 28.45
C GLU A 141 7.60 -7.40 28.42
N GLY A 142 7.00 -7.42 27.22
CA GLY A 142 5.63 -7.89 27.00
C GLY A 142 4.55 -6.86 27.32
N ARG A 143 4.92 -5.58 27.51
CA ARG A 143 3.95 -4.49 27.79
C ARG A 143 3.43 -3.88 26.50
N PHE A 144 2.16 -3.55 26.50
CA PHE A 144 1.53 -2.81 25.40
C PHE A 144 1.61 -1.30 25.63
N GLN A 145 1.41 -0.52 24.59
CA GLN A 145 1.61 0.94 24.59
C GLN A 145 0.63 1.73 25.48
N ASP A 146 -0.39 1.09 26.02
CA ASP A 146 -1.34 1.61 27.02
C ASP A 146 -0.97 1.23 28.46
N GLU A 147 0.14 0.50 28.69
CA GLU A 147 0.57 0.02 30.00
C GLU A 147 1.71 0.88 30.57
N GLU A 148 1.73 1.00 31.89
CA GLU A 148 2.78 1.73 32.60
C GLU A 148 4.16 1.08 32.38
N GLY A 149 5.16 1.90 32.09
CA GLY A 149 6.52 1.45 31.83
C GLY A 149 6.76 0.91 30.42
N PHE A 150 5.80 1.02 29.52
CA PHE A 150 6.01 0.68 28.11
C PHE A 150 7.18 1.46 27.52
N ALA A 151 8.04 0.79 26.76
CA ALA A 151 9.17 1.41 26.11
C ALA A 151 8.73 2.15 24.82
N GLU A 152 8.75 3.48 24.87
CA GLU A 152 8.29 4.37 23.77
C GLU A 152 8.90 4.06 22.39
N TYR A 153 10.10 3.45 22.36
CA TYR A 153 10.72 3.01 21.11
C TYR A 153 9.86 2.01 20.33
N PHE A 154 9.01 1.24 21.01
CA PHE A 154 8.13 0.22 20.40
C PHE A 154 6.74 0.74 20.10
N ARG A 155 6.45 2.02 20.36
CA ARG A 155 5.14 2.63 20.07
C ARG A 155 4.81 2.51 18.58
N GLN A 156 3.60 2.09 18.30
CA GLN A 156 3.07 1.89 16.96
C GLN A 156 1.93 2.86 16.70
N PRO A 157 1.81 3.40 15.48
CA PRO A 157 0.59 4.08 15.06
C PRO A 157 -0.60 3.14 15.16
N LEU A 158 -1.69 3.58 15.77
CA LEU A 158 -2.93 2.81 15.87
C LEU A 158 -3.90 3.22 14.78
N LEU A 159 -4.28 2.25 13.94
CA LEU A 159 -5.16 2.45 12.78
C LEU A 159 -6.65 2.27 13.13
N SER A 160 -6.98 2.22 14.41
CA SER A 160 -8.35 1.96 14.89
C SER A 160 -9.24 3.19 14.83
N PRO A 161 -10.59 3.02 14.67
CA PRO A 161 -11.52 4.13 14.71
C PRO A 161 -11.45 4.90 16.04
N GLY A 162 -11.51 6.26 15.95
CA GLY A 162 -11.60 7.13 17.11
C GLY A 162 -10.33 7.31 17.92
N ILE A 163 -9.18 6.77 17.46
CA ILE A 163 -7.88 7.02 18.08
C ILE A 163 -7.21 8.20 17.37
N GLU A 164 -7.02 9.25 18.14
CA GLU A 164 -6.25 10.42 17.75
C GLU A 164 -5.11 10.61 18.76
N ASP A 165 -3.90 10.74 18.25
CA ASP A 165 -2.69 11.21 18.92
C ASP A 165 -1.77 10.24 19.70
N GLY A 166 -0.53 10.19 19.20
CA GLY A 166 0.73 9.86 19.83
C GLY A 166 1.89 10.50 19.04
N HIS A 167 3.09 10.66 19.60
CA HIS A 167 4.19 11.34 18.89
C HIS A 167 4.59 10.64 17.60
N ARG A 168 4.71 9.30 17.58
CA ARG A 168 5.01 8.53 16.38
C ARG A 168 3.80 8.36 15.46
N GLU A 169 2.62 8.39 16.03
CA GLU A 169 1.39 8.42 15.28
C GLU A 169 1.28 9.69 14.44
N LYS A 170 1.69 10.84 14.97
CA LYS A 170 1.73 12.08 14.22
C LYS A 170 2.63 12.00 13.00
N ASP A 171 3.82 11.42 13.14
CA ASP A 171 4.73 11.23 12.01
C ASP A 171 4.16 10.27 10.97
N PHE A 172 3.56 9.17 11.40
CA PHE A 172 2.90 8.22 10.51
C PHE A 172 1.71 8.87 9.80
N TRP A 173 0.88 9.60 10.54
CA TRP A 173 -0.27 10.31 9.98
C TRP A 173 0.15 11.44 9.05
N ALA A 174 1.17 12.19 9.41
CA ALA A 174 1.74 13.24 8.57
C ALA A 174 2.23 12.70 7.21
N LEU A 175 2.79 11.48 7.21
CA LEU A 175 3.30 10.82 6.01
C LEU A 175 2.22 10.12 5.18
N ASN A 176 1.11 9.67 5.81
CA ASN A 176 0.11 8.84 5.16
C ASN A 176 -1.30 9.46 5.11
N ASP A 177 -1.55 10.55 5.83
CA ASP A 177 -2.83 11.26 5.80
C ASP A 177 -2.76 12.48 4.88
N PRO A 178 -3.43 12.46 3.73
CA PRO A 178 -3.46 13.59 2.81
C PRO A 178 -4.15 14.83 3.38
N ALA A 179 -4.95 14.68 4.43
CA ALA A 179 -5.54 15.81 5.18
C ALA A 179 -4.57 16.43 6.20
N SER A 180 -3.38 15.83 6.40
CA SER A 180 -2.36 16.34 7.30
C SER A 180 -1.95 17.77 6.96
N ALA A 181 -1.68 18.58 8.00
CA ALA A 181 -1.17 19.94 7.84
C ALA A 181 0.20 20.00 7.15
N LEU A 182 0.98 18.91 7.18
CA LEU A 182 2.27 18.76 6.49
C LEU A 182 2.11 18.40 5.02
N PHE A 183 0.96 17.86 4.64
CA PHE A 183 0.67 17.47 3.28
C PHE A 183 -0.69 18.01 2.84
N LYS A 184 -0.67 19.08 2.09
CA LYS A 184 -1.87 19.68 1.51
C LYS A 184 -2.03 19.16 0.08
N TRP A 185 -2.83 18.10 -0.09
CA TRP A 185 -3.11 17.53 -1.41
C TRP A 185 -3.74 18.56 -2.35
N LYS A 186 -3.15 18.75 -3.52
CA LYS A 186 -3.56 19.77 -4.48
C LYS A 186 -4.30 19.21 -5.68
N PHE A 187 -4.08 17.94 -6.01
CA PHE A 187 -4.67 17.32 -7.19
C PHE A 187 -6.17 17.09 -7.02
N PRO A 188 -6.95 17.13 -8.14
CA PRO A 188 -8.38 16.83 -8.08
C PRO A 188 -8.67 15.36 -7.75
N ASP A 189 -7.79 14.45 -8.20
CA ASP A 189 -7.91 13.03 -7.94
C ASP A 189 -7.42 12.68 -6.52
N PRO A 190 -8.08 11.74 -5.83
CA PRO A 190 -7.67 11.33 -4.49
C PRO A 190 -6.24 10.78 -4.43
N PRO A 191 -5.51 10.94 -3.29
CA PRO A 191 -4.13 10.48 -3.15
C PRO A 191 -3.93 8.98 -3.37
N HIS A 192 -4.96 8.18 -3.17
CA HIS A 192 -4.95 6.72 -3.37
C HIS A 192 -5.40 6.30 -4.78
N THR A 193 -5.69 7.26 -5.67
CA THR A 193 -5.96 6.98 -7.09
C THR A 193 -4.79 6.20 -7.68
N ARG A 194 -5.10 5.23 -8.52
CA ARG A 194 -4.08 4.44 -9.21
C ARG A 194 -3.40 5.28 -10.27
N VAL A 195 -2.08 5.21 -10.28
CA VAL A 195 -1.23 5.85 -11.27
C VAL A 195 -0.23 4.85 -11.82
N PHE A 196 0.33 5.13 -12.97
CA PHE A 196 1.35 4.31 -13.60
C PHE A 196 2.72 4.96 -13.46
N LEU A 197 3.72 4.16 -13.04
CA LEU A 197 5.12 4.58 -13.00
C LEU A 197 5.96 3.69 -13.92
N SER A 198 7.01 4.26 -14.54
CA SER A 198 8.07 3.41 -15.09
C SER A 198 8.77 2.64 -13.95
N LYS A 199 9.31 1.48 -14.27
CA LYS A 199 10.05 0.65 -13.31
C LYS A 199 11.19 1.41 -12.67
N THR A 200 11.97 2.13 -13.46
CA THR A 200 13.12 2.93 -13.02
C THR A 200 12.74 4.06 -12.07
N VAL A 201 11.61 4.71 -12.28
CA VAL A 201 11.05 5.70 -11.35
C VAL A 201 10.61 5.02 -10.04
N HIS A 202 9.91 3.90 -10.13
CA HIS A 202 9.46 3.18 -8.95
C HIS A 202 10.62 2.67 -8.08
N GLU A 203 11.69 2.18 -8.71
CA GLU A 203 12.91 1.71 -8.04
C GLU A 203 13.85 2.85 -7.62
N LYS A 204 13.46 4.11 -7.90
CA LYS A 204 14.22 5.34 -7.59
C LYS A 204 15.59 5.41 -8.30
N GLU A 205 15.72 4.72 -9.42
CA GLU A 205 16.90 4.78 -10.28
C GLU A 205 16.88 6.02 -11.18
N GLU A 206 15.68 6.57 -11.44
CA GLU A 206 15.46 7.78 -12.22
C GLU A 206 14.45 8.70 -11.55
N ALA A 207 14.60 9.99 -11.81
CA ALA A 207 13.59 10.99 -11.46
C ALA A 207 12.46 11.01 -12.49
N VAL A 208 11.30 11.50 -12.08
CA VAL A 208 10.19 11.77 -13.01
C VAL A 208 10.56 12.97 -13.88
N THR A 209 10.59 12.75 -15.20
CA THR A 209 10.81 13.79 -16.22
C THR A 209 9.64 13.96 -17.17
N TYR A 210 8.69 13.02 -17.16
CA TYR A 210 7.48 13.05 -17.96
C TYR A 210 6.26 12.67 -17.12
N VAL A 211 5.18 13.45 -17.23
CA VAL A 211 3.88 13.17 -16.58
C VAL A 211 2.79 13.35 -17.60
N SER A 212 1.87 12.40 -17.73
CA SER A 212 0.67 12.54 -18.56
C SER A 212 -0.62 12.27 -17.78
N HIS A 213 -1.69 12.93 -18.20
CA HIS A 213 -3.06 12.74 -17.72
C HIS A 213 -3.89 12.29 -18.92
N ASP A 214 -4.10 10.99 -19.08
CA ASP A 214 -4.60 10.37 -20.31
C ASP A 214 -6.07 10.70 -20.58
N THR A 215 -6.42 10.78 -21.89
CA THR A 215 -7.78 11.06 -22.33
C THR A 215 -8.71 9.87 -22.28
N SER A 216 -8.17 8.65 -22.43
CA SER A 216 -8.97 7.45 -22.62
C SER A 216 -9.65 6.99 -21.31
N ASP A 217 -8.94 7.09 -20.20
CA ASP A 217 -9.40 6.59 -18.89
C ASP A 217 -9.15 7.56 -17.73
N GLY A 218 -8.59 8.75 -17.99
CA GLY A 218 -8.23 9.73 -16.95
C GLY A 218 -7.07 9.27 -16.07
N SER A 219 -6.26 8.31 -16.51
CA SER A 219 -5.13 7.83 -15.71
C SER A 219 -3.93 8.78 -15.76
N TRP A 220 -3.17 8.79 -14.66
CA TRP A 220 -1.91 9.51 -14.56
C TRP A 220 -0.74 8.56 -14.77
N GLN A 221 0.28 9.03 -15.50
CA GLN A 221 1.53 8.32 -15.71
C GLN A 221 2.71 9.20 -15.31
N PHE A 222 3.69 8.61 -14.60
CA PHE A 222 4.91 9.26 -14.14
C PHE A 222 6.12 8.46 -14.63
N LEU A 223 6.85 9.00 -15.59
CA LEU A 223 7.91 8.28 -16.30
C LEU A 223 9.24 9.02 -16.17
N GLY A 224 10.34 8.28 -16.28
CA GLY A 224 11.69 8.79 -16.45
C GLY A 224 12.10 8.83 -17.93
N ASP A 225 13.33 9.29 -18.22
CA ASP A 225 13.86 9.40 -19.59
C ASP A 225 14.14 8.04 -20.24
N LYS A 226 14.52 7.05 -19.43
CA LYS A 226 14.74 5.70 -19.95
C LYS A 226 13.42 4.97 -20.00
N MET A 227 12.86 4.84 -21.17
CA MET A 227 11.84 3.84 -21.43
C MET A 227 12.47 2.49 -21.06
N ALA A 228 12.04 1.93 -19.94
CA ALA A 228 12.61 0.70 -19.41
C ALA A 228 12.62 -0.38 -20.50
N ASP A 229 13.78 -0.97 -20.74
CA ASP A 229 13.93 -2.12 -21.62
C ASP A 229 13.00 -3.25 -21.11
N GLY A 230 11.78 -3.31 -21.65
CA GLY A 230 10.87 -4.45 -21.55
C GLY A 230 10.06 -4.65 -20.27
N GLY A 231 10.03 -3.71 -19.33
CA GLY A 231 9.15 -3.78 -18.16
C GLY A 231 7.86 -2.96 -18.37
N GLY A 232 6.69 -3.58 -18.20
CA GLY A 232 5.43 -2.84 -18.21
C GLY A 232 5.32 -1.82 -17.06
N PRO A 233 4.35 -0.88 -17.13
CA PRO A 233 4.17 0.13 -16.10
C PRO A 233 3.82 -0.50 -14.75
N ILE A 234 4.34 0.08 -13.68
CA ILE A 234 4.02 -0.32 -12.31
C ILE A 234 2.84 0.50 -11.81
N ILE A 235 1.85 -0.17 -11.24
CA ILE A 235 0.72 0.51 -10.61
C ILE A 235 1.10 0.91 -9.20
N SER A 236 0.90 2.19 -8.88
CA SER A 236 1.16 2.78 -7.57
C SER A 236 -0.02 3.63 -7.10
N CYS A 237 0.00 4.11 -5.85
CA CYS A 237 -0.90 5.17 -5.41
C CYS A 237 -0.33 6.53 -5.80
N PHE A 238 -1.20 7.48 -6.14
CA PHE A 238 -0.84 8.81 -6.63
C PHE A 238 0.07 9.58 -5.67
N HIS A 239 -0.11 9.43 -4.37
CA HIS A 239 0.72 10.13 -3.39
C HIS A 239 2.19 9.68 -3.40
N HIS A 240 2.50 8.43 -3.79
CA HIS A 240 3.87 7.93 -3.74
C HIS A 240 4.85 8.75 -4.60
N PRO A 241 4.62 8.97 -5.91
CA PRO A 241 5.52 9.82 -6.68
C PRO A 241 5.55 11.28 -6.19
N ILE A 242 4.44 11.80 -5.65
CA ILE A 242 4.37 13.16 -5.10
C ILE A 242 5.17 13.26 -3.79
N ASP A 243 5.16 12.23 -2.96
CA ASP A 243 5.95 12.17 -1.73
C ASP A 243 7.45 12.06 -2.02
N ASP A 244 7.81 11.33 -3.07
CA ASP A 244 9.19 11.18 -3.52
C ASP A 244 9.73 12.46 -4.19
N ASP A 245 8.88 13.20 -4.92
CA ASP A 245 9.25 14.45 -5.58
C ASP A 245 8.13 15.50 -5.46
N ARG A 246 8.26 16.40 -4.50
CA ARG A 246 7.28 17.47 -4.24
C ARG A 246 7.15 18.50 -5.37
N SER A 247 8.10 18.58 -6.28
CA SER A 247 7.98 19.47 -7.45
C SER A 247 6.87 19.04 -8.40
N LEU A 248 6.45 17.78 -8.34
CA LEU A 248 5.30 17.26 -9.09
C LEU A 248 3.98 17.92 -8.69
N GLU A 249 3.89 18.52 -7.50
CA GLU A 249 2.71 19.29 -7.09
C GLU A 249 2.42 20.50 -8.00
N GLU A 250 3.40 20.96 -8.77
CA GLU A 250 3.19 21.99 -9.78
C GLU A 250 2.26 21.57 -10.91
N LEU A 251 2.08 20.24 -11.07
CA LEU A 251 1.24 19.66 -12.12
C LEU A 251 -0.19 19.34 -11.64
N HIS A 252 -0.58 19.80 -10.45
CA HIS A 252 -1.88 19.50 -9.86
C HIS A 252 -3.09 19.91 -10.71
N ASP A 253 -2.91 20.86 -11.60
CA ASP A 253 -3.90 21.40 -12.54
C ASP A 253 -3.70 20.93 -13.98
N LEU A 254 -2.87 19.89 -14.22
CA LEU A 254 -2.65 19.35 -15.57
C LEU A 254 -3.96 18.75 -16.10
N PRO A 255 -4.53 19.30 -17.20
CA PRO A 255 -5.82 18.82 -17.70
C PRO A 255 -5.75 17.40 -18.25
N ILE A 256 -6.89 16.69 -18.28
CA ILE A 256 -7.02 15.44 -19.02
C ILE A 256 -6.68 15.70 -20.50
N GLY A 257 -5.91 14.81 -21.10
CA GLY A 257 -5.42 14.95 -22.47
C GLY A 257 -4.17 15.83 -22.60
N TRP A 258 -3.48 16.08 -21.48
CA TRP A 258 -2.23 16.83 -21.47
C TRP A 258 -1.09 16.01 -20.89
N TYR A 259 0.13 16.40 -21.28
CA TYR A 259 1.35 15.92 -20.65
C TYR A 259 2.28 17.09 -20.29
N ALA A 260 3.20 16.82 -19.42
CA ALA A 260 4.26 17.73 -19.05
C ALA A 260 5.61 17.02 -19.06
N GLU A 261 6.65 17.73 -19.50
CA GLU A 261 8.03 17.21 -19.51
C GLU A 261 9.01 18.24 -18.97
N ARG A 262 10.14 17.76 -18.46
CA ARG A 262 11.31 18.56 -18.07
C ARG A 262 12.60 17.79 -18.35
N GLY A 263 13.70 18.49 -18.55
CA GLY A 263 15.00 17.84 -18.84
C GLY A 263 15.66 17.22 -17.60
N ALA A 264 15.42 17.76 -16.40
CA ALA A 264 15.97 17.25 -15.15
C ALA A 264 15.17 17.75 -13.92
N PRO A 265 15.32 17.11 -12.75
CA PRO A 265 14.76 17.63 -11.49
C PRO A 265 15.19 19.08 -11.24
N GLY A 266 14.22 19.94 -10.89
CA GLY A 266 14.44 21.36 -10.65
C GLY A 266 14.33 22.25 -11.90
N GLU A 267 14.25 21.67 -13.09
CA GLU A 267 13.88 22.43 -14.28
C GLU A 267 12.37 22.66 -14.36
N PRO A 268 11.93 23.78 -15.00
CA PRO A 268 10.51 24.08 -15.12
C PRO A 268 9.80 23.08 -16.04
N TRP A 269 8.58 22.70 -15.66
CA TRP A 269 7.71 21.85 -16.47
C TRP A 269 7.20 22.59 -17.71
N LYS A 270 7.33 21.97 -18.88
CA LYS A 270 6.71 22.39 -20.14
C LYS A 270 5.50 21.52 -20.39
N ARG A 271 4.35 22.12 -20.70
CA ARG A 271 3.05 21.44 -20.83
C ARG A 271 2.58 21.46 -22.27
N TYR A 272 2.03 20.35 -22.74
CA TYR A 272 1.55 20.14 -24.11
C TYR A 272 0.27 19.32 -24.11
N GLU A 273 -0.55 19.49 -25.17
CA GLU A 273 -1.66 18.58 -25.44
C GLU A 273 -1.12 17.22 -25.93
N LEU A 274 -1.72 16.14 -25.46
CA LEU A 274 -1.43 14.81 -25.99
C LEU A 274 -1.91 14.71 -27.43
N PRO A 275 -1.12 14.15 -28.36
CA PRO A 275 -1.59 13.89 -29.71
C PRO A 275 -2.77 12.92 -29.67
N PRO A 276 -3.64 12.93 -30.71
CA PRO A 276 -4.73 11.97 -30.86
C PRO A 276 -4.23 10.52 -30.76
N GLU A 277 -5.07 9.60 -30.28
CA GLU A 277 -4.68 8.19 -30.06
C GLU A 277 -4.15 7.49 -31.34
N ASP A 278 -4.63 7.87 -32.46
CA ASP A 278 -4.20 7.35 -33.77
C ASP A 278 -2.84 7.88 -34.25
N GLU A 279 -2.27 8.85 -33.55
CA GLU A 279 -0.94 9.44 -33.82
C GLU A 279 0.11 9.10 -32.71
N ARG A 280 -0.25 8.28 -31.69
CA ARG A 280 0.61 7.92 -30.57
C ARG A 280 1.40 6.62 -30.77
#